data_a48414bd84631c327977910292907c19
#
_entry.id   a48414bd84631c327977910292907c19
#
_cell.length_a   1.000
_cell.length_b   1.000
_cell.length_c   1.000
_cell.angle_alpha   90.00
_cell.angle_beta   90.00
_cell.angle_gamma   90.00
#
_symmetry.space_group_name_H-M   'P 1'
#
loop_
_entity.id
_entity.type
_entity.pdbx_description
1 polymer ?
#
loop_
_entity_poly.entity_id
_entity_poly.type
_entity_poly.pdbx_seq_one_letter_code
_entity_poly.pdbx_strand_id
1 'polypeptide(L)'
;MSDEAKRHPRGGLFFEDFEPGRTYEHRYYRTVTQMDNMLFSNMTLNPQPLHIDRHFCATETEWGQPLMNSLFTLGLMIGIMVNDLSV
;
A
#
# COMPACT_ATOMS: atom_id res chain seq x y z
N MET A 1 0.22 -1.53 -19.67
CA MET A 1 0.59 -2.92 -19.90
C MET A 1 0.22 -3.31 -21.31
N SER A 2 1.02 -4.10 -21.95
CA SER A 2 0.78 -4.48 -23.34
C SER A 2 -0.48 -5.31 -23.49
N ASP A 3 -1.31 -5.00 -24.49
CA ASP A 3 -2.50 -5.78 -24.81
C ASP A 3 -2.15 -7.18 -25.34
N GLU A 4 -0.88 -7.37 -25.71
CA GLU A 4 -0.38 -8.63 -26.23
C GLU A 4 -0.06 -9.64 -25.13
N ALA A 5 0.06 -9.19 -23.88
CA ALA A 5 0.31 -10.09 -22.77
C ALA A 5 -0.93 -10.98 -22.55
N LYS A 6 -0.72 -12.29 -22.55
CA LYS A 6 -1.77 -13.20 -22.22
C LYS A 6 -2.11 -13.05 -20.74
N ARG A 7 -3.38 -12.88 -20.44
CA ARG A 7 -3.85 -12.73 -19.08
C ARG A 7 -4.67 -13.92 -18.65
N HIS A 8 -4.62 -14.19 -17.35
CA HIS A 8 -5.56 -15.09 -16.74
C HIS A 8 -6.99 -14.55 -16.99
N PRO A 9 -8.00 -15.43 -17.12
CA PRO A 9 -9.38 -14.99 -17.32
C PRO A 9 -9.87 -13.94 -16.32
N ARG A 10 -9.31 -13.91 -15.14
CA ARG A 10 -9.62 -12.91 -14.12
C ARG A 10 -8.77 -11.63 -14.19
N GLY A 11 -7.91 -11.50 -15.20
CA GLY A 11 -7.15 -10.29 -15.47
C GLY A 11 -5.71 -10.27 -14.96
N GLY A 12 -5.29 -11.29 -14.20
CA GLY A 12 -3.92 -11.38 -13.71
C GLY A 12 -2.94 -11.86 -14.78
N LEU A 13 -1.66 -11.80 -14.46
CA LEU A 13 -0.60 -12.28 -15.34
C LEU A 13 -0.13 -13.68 -14.94
N PHE A 14 0.24 -14.47 -15.93
CA PHE A 14 0.98 -15.70 -15.67
C PHE A 14 2.43 -15.39 -15.37
N PHE A 15 3.12 -16.32 -14.73
CA PHE A 15 4.54 -16.14 -14.37
C PHE A 15 5.38 -15.73 -15.57
N GLU A 16 5.12 -16.33 -16.73
CA GLU A 16 5.87 -16.07 -17.95
C GLU A 16 5.69 -14.66 -18.51
N ASP A 17 4.64 -13.96 -18.08
CA ASP A 17 4.35 -12.60 -18.52
C ASP A 17 5.12 -11.55 -17.73
N PHE A 18 5.75 -11.92 -16.62
CA PHE A 18 6.56 -10.99 -15.83
C PHE A 18 7.95 -10.86 -16.43
N GLU A 19 8.39 -9.61 -16.59
CA GLU A 19 9.69 -9.29 -17.15
C GLU A 19 10.52 -8.50 -16.16
N PRO A 20 11.74 -8.95 -15.80
CA PRO A 20 12.64 -8.17 -14.94
C PRO A 20 12.93 -6.79 -15.54
N GLY A 21 12.88 -5.76 -14.70
CA GLY A 21 13.15 -4.39 -15.13
C GLY A 21 11.98 -3.67 -15.78
N ARG A 22 10.86 -4.36 -16.00
CA ARG A 22 9.68 -3.75 -16.57
C ARG A 22 8.93 -2.95 -15.50
N THR A 23 8.43 -1.77 -15.88
CA THR A 23 7.58 -0.95 -15.02
C THR A 23 6.11 -1.29 -15.26
N TYR A 24 5.37 -1.47 -14.18
CA TYR A 24 3.94 -1.76 -14.24
C TYR A 24 3.17 -0.60 -13.64
N GLU A 25 2.29 0.03 -14.43
CA GLU A 25 1.41 1.08 -13.95
C GLU A 25 0.08 0.46 -13.55
N HIS A 26 -0.38 0.75 -12.32
CA HIS A 26 -1.62 0.20 -11.80
C HIS A 26 -2.79 1.09 -12.11
N ARG A 27 -3.95 0.47 -12.36
CA ARG A 27 -5.20 1.18 -12.68
C ARG A 27 -5.81 1.85 -11.46
N TYR A 28 -5.61 1.26 -10.28
CA TYR A 28 -6.22 1.74 -9.05
C TYR A 28 -5.22 2.49 -8.19
N TYR A 29 -5.70 3.58 -7.64
CA TYR A 29 -4.95 4.37 -6.65
C TYR A 29 -5.98 5.07 -5.76
N ARG A 30 -5.54 5.54 -4.61
CA ARG A 30 -6.41 6.25 -3.70
C ARG A 30 -5.60 7.20 -2.82
N THR A 31 -6.29 8.20 -2.27
CA THR A 31 -5.73 9.05 -1.25
C THR A 31 -5.67 8.30 0.07
N VAL A 32 -4.53 8.37 0.74
CA VAL A 32 -4.33 7.83 2.07
C VAL A 32 -4.38 8.97 3.06
N THR A 33 -5.08 8.77 4.17
CA THR A 33 -5.28 9.80 5.19
C THR A 33 -4.75 9.34 6.54
N GLN A 34 -4.66 10.29 7.48
CA GLN A 34 -4.29 9.95 8.86
C GLN A 34 -5.29 8.99 9.51
N MET A 35 -6.55 9.07 9.09
CA MET A 35 -7.58 8.17 9.60
C MET A 35 -7.27 6.71 9.24
N ASP A 36 -6.79 6.46 8.02
CA ASP A 36 -6.37 5.11 7.62
C ASP A 36 -5.29 4.57 8.57
N ASN A 37 -4.32 5.40 8.91
CA ASN A 37 -3.24 5.03 9.81
C ASN A 37 -3.75 4.72 11.21
N MET A 38 -4.59 5.60 11.76
CA MET A 38 -5.13 5.45 13.10
C MET A 38 -6.02 4.22 13.21
N LEU A 39 -6.92 4.03 12.25
CA LEU A 39 -7.82 2.88 12.24
C LEU A 39 -7.06 1.57 12.14
N PHE A 40 -6.10 1.49 11.24
CA PHE A 40 -5.31 0.28 11.06
C PHE A 40 -4.48 -0.04 12.30
N SER A 41 -3.81 0.97 12.85
CA SER A 41 -2.98 0.78 14.04
C SER A 41 -3.81 0.34 15.25
N ASN A 42 -4.98 0.92 15.44
CA ASN A 42 -5.88 0.53 16.52
C ASN A 42 -6.46 -0.87 16.29
N MET A 43 -6.85 -1.16 15.08
CA MET A 43 -7.41 -2.48 14.71
C MET A 43 -6.42 -3.61 14.96
N THR A 44 -5.14 -3.35 14.75
CA THR A 44 -4.09 -4.35 14.93
C THR A 44 -3.44 -4.30 16.32
N LEU A 45 -4.02 -3.53 17.25
CA LEU A 45 -3.54 -3.37 18.62
C LEU A 45 -2.10 -2.84 18.69
N ASN A 46 -1.76 -1.92 17.80
CA ASN A 46 -0.47 -1.25 17.80
C ASN A 46 -0.65 0.22 18.24
N PRO A 47 -0.54 0.52 19.54
CA PRO A 47 -0.81 1.85 20.06
C PRO A 47 0.42 2.77 20.02
N GLN A 48 1.39 2.49 19.20
CA GLN A 48 2.62 3.29 19.15
C GLN A 48 2.27 4.75 18.83
N PRO A 49 2.62 5.71 19.69
CA PRO A 49 2.29 7.12 19.48
C PRO A 49 2.78 7.68 18.14
N LEU A 50 3.82 7.10 17.60
CA LEU A 50 4.36 7.49 16.29
C LEU A 50 3.33 7.41 15.17
N HIS A 51 2.33 6.52 15.31
CA HIS A 51 1.29 6.32 14.30
C HIS A 51 -0.01 7.05 14.61
N ILE A 52 -0.30 7.31 15.88
CA ILE A 52 -1.65 7.72 16.29
C ILE A 52 -1.72 9.04 17.06
N ASP A 53 -0.58 9.57 17.52
CA ASP A 53 -0.58 10.77 18.36
C ASP A 53 0.13 11.92 17.65
N ARG A 54 -0.65 12.85 17.11
CA ARG A 54 -0.11 14.00 16.39
C ARG A 54 0.72 14.90 17.27
N HIS A 55 0.31 15.10 18.51
CA HIS A 55 1.06 15.95 19.44
C HIS A 55 2.43 15.35 19.76
N PHE A 56 2.45 14.05 20.05
CA PHE A 56 3.70 13.33 20.29
C PHE A 56 4.64 13.48 19.09
N CYS A 57 4.14 13.27 17.87
CA CYS A 57 4.95 13.37 16.67
C CYS A 57 5.50 14.77 16.44
N ALA A 58 4.70 15.81 16.73
CA ALA A 58 5.11 17.17 16.53
C ALA A 58 6.19 17.62 17.53
N THR A 59 6.15 17.09 18.76
CA THR A 59 7.05 17.55 19.84
C THR A 59 8.20 16.60 20.13
N GLU A 60 8.03 15.30 19.88
CA GLU A 60 9.00 14.27 20.30
C GLU A 60 9.70 13.59 19.12
N THR A 61 9.36 13.92 17.89
CA THR A 61 10.00 13.31 16.72
C THR A 61 10.47 14.36 15.74
N GLU A 62 11.45 14.00 14.92
CA GLU A 62 11.97 14.87 13.88
C GLU A 62 11.02 15.01 12.69
N TRP A 63 10.04 14.12 12.54
CA TRP A 63 9.11 14.14 11.40
C TRP A 63 7.95 15.12 11.56
N GLY A 64 7.61 15.49 12.78
CA GLY A 64 6.57 16.47 13.06
C GLY A 64 5.15 16.03 12.81
N GLN A 65 4.94 14.82 12.30
CA GLN A 65 3.61 14.27 11.99
C GLN A 65 3.64 12.76 12.11
N PRO A 66 2.48 12.09 12.29
CA PRO A 66 2.43 10.65 12.39
C PRO A 66 3.00 9.95 11.16
N LEU A 67 3.78 8.91 11.38
CA LEU A 67 4.25 8.04 10.33
C LEU A 67 3.21 6.96 10.03
N MET A 68 3.06 6.62 8.76
CA MET A 68 2.16 5.56 8.36
C MET A 68 2.65 4.21 8.88
N ASN A 69 1.72 3.41 9.40
CA ASN A 69 2.00 2.04 9.79
C ASN A 69 2.49 1.26 8.57
N SER A 70 3.67 0.65 8.69
CA SER A 70 4.32 -0.02 7.55
C SER A 70 3.51 -1.19 7.01
N LEU A 71 2.80 -1.90 7.86
CA LEU A 71 1.98 -3.03 7.42
C LEU A 71 0.74 -2.56 6.65
N PHE A 72 0.20 -1.38 6.99
CA PHE A 72 -0.83 -0.76 6.16
C PHE A 72 -0.28 -0.47 4.76
N THR A 73 0.89 0.14 4.69
CA THR A 73 1.53 0.49 3.42
C THR A 73 1.76 -0.77 2.57
N LEU A 74 2.29 -1.82 3.17
CA LEU A 74 2.51 -3.09 2.48
C LEU A 74 1.20 -3.68 1.97
N GLY A 75 0.17 -3.70 2.80
CA GLY A 75 -1.14 -4.21 2.41
C GLY A 75 -1.74 -3.43 1.25
N LEU A 76 -1.61 -2.11 1.28
CA LEU A 76 -2.11 -1.26 0.21
C LEU A 76 -1.36 -1.50 -1.11
N MET A 77 -0.04 -1.63 -1.05
CA MET A 77 0.77 -1.92 -2.23
C MET A 77 0.37 -3.25 -2.86
N ILE A 78 0.23 -4.28 -2.05
CA ILE A 78 -0.19 -5.60 -2.53
C ILE A 78 -1.62 -5.53 -3.09
N GLY A 79 -2.52 -4.86 -2.40
CA GLY A 79 -3.91 -4.73 -2.83
C GLY A 79 -4.05 -4.05 -4.19
N ILE A 80 -3.27 -2.99 -4.41
CA ILE A 80 -3.26 -2.30 -5.71
C ILE A 80 -2.74 -3.23 -6.81
N MET A 81 -1.69 -4.00 -6.52
CA MET A 81 -1.11 -4.94 -7.49
C MET A 81 -2.05 -6.06 -7.88
N VAL A 82 -2.86 -6.54 -6.96
CA VAL A 82 -3.71 -7.72 -7.19
C VAL A 82 -4.59 -7.57 -8.43
N ASN A 83 -5.16 -6.39 -8.61
CA ASN A 83 -6.08 -6.14 -9.72
C ASN A 83 -5.40 -6.21 -11.09
N ASP A 84 -4.11 -5.97 -11.16
CA ASP A 84 -3.40 -5.92 -12.43
C ASP A 84 -2.48 -7.11 -12.66
N LEU A 85 -1.95 -7.70 -11.59
CA LEU A 85 -0.86 -8.66 -11.73
C LEU A 85 -1.20 -10.06 -11.24
N SER A 86 -2.12 -10.22 -10.29
CA SER A 86 -2.27 -11.53 -9.64
C SER A 86 -3.71 -12.07 -9.55
N VAL A 87 -4.67 -11.36 -10.09
CA VAL A 87 -6.06 -11.86 -10.11
C VAL A 87 -6.30 -12.76 -11.28
#